data_65dd0b4c6571ac459c9e734c3fd908e2
#
_entry.id   65dd0b4c6571ac459c9e734c3fd908e2
#
_cell.length_a   1.000
_cell.length_b   1.000
_cell.length_c   1.000
_cell.angle_alpha   90.00
_cell.angle_beta   90.00
_cell.angle_gamma   90.00
#
_symmetry.space_group_name_H-M   'P 1'
#
loop_
_entity.id
_entity.type
_entity.pdbx_description
1 polymer ?
#
loop_
_entity_poly.entity_id
_entity_poly.type
_entity_poly.pdbx_seq_one_letter_code
_entity_poly.pdbx_strand_id
1 'polypeptide(L)'
;MTPIIGAATTMTSRMLRLSGIAALIALGVGACNSDTLTDINQDPNNPTSAPPGPVFTSGVRLAMGRWLGGGAMDLRGPEFTVQHLAEVQYPDEDAYRRLGPGDTDGDFINAYSQELKNLQAVVGVGKSGNEPLLWGPAQVLRSLVFSYVTDVWGDVPYSEALRGDSGVVTPKYDAQKDIYTGLFADLDQATTAMAAAPATAMKLGAADPFFSGGAAGWQRFANSIRARLAMRLANADPTTAQAQISAALAAPGGLISSNAQNANFPWPGDGIYDNPWMVNFRTRDDHRMSNTLMNQMLPHNDPRIAVYAQPTVANPAVYAGMPNALTQSGASAYFTISSRPGAVFYGATVYSCPTCGARTGAKFPSFVMTYAEVSFILAEAAERGWVTTAGTAAALYNQAINASMAQWGVTDATAINAYLADTAIAYKGGTPGLRQIALQKWIALYTNGVQAWAEWRRTCVPATLVPGPDAVQNTVPRRYQYSIRELSVNAANVAAAVARQGPDVFSTRMYWDNNPTVAPTYPGATCGTR
;
A
#
# COMPACT_ATOMS: atom_id res chain seq x y z
N MET A 1 -64.17 81.32 -31.59
CA MET A 1 -63.27 81.48 -30.45
C MET A 1 -63.27 80.12 -29.71
N THR A 2 -62.25 79.31 -29.91
CA THR A 2 -62.09 78.04 -29.28
C THR A 2 -60.75 78.04 -28.52
N PRO A 3 -60.65 77.73 -27.24
CA PRO A 3 -59.40 77.78 -26.50
C PRO A 3 -58.65 76.45 -26.61
N ILE A 4 -57.37 76.59 -26.80
CA ILE A 4 -56.35 75.54 -26.78
C ILE A 4 -56.10 75.12 -25.29
N ILE A 5 -56.58 73.95 -24.88
CA ILE A 5 -56.13 73.33 -23.65
C ILE A 5 -55.93 71.84 -23.96
N GLY A 6 -54.67 71.41 -24.13
CA GLY A 6 -54.44 69.96 -24.40
C GLY A 6 -52.98 69.51 -24.54
N ALA A 7 -51.99 70.26 -24.00
CA ALA A 7 -50.59 69.86 -24.18
C ALA A 7 -49.76 69.67 -22.91
N ALA A 8 -50.29 69.97 -21.75
CA ALA A 8 -49.49 69.91 -20.45
C ALA A 8 -49.59 68.59 -19.66
N THR A 9 -50.63 67.79 -19.90
CA THR A 9 -50.91 66.58 -19.09
C THR A 9 -50.19 65.30 -19.59
N THR A 10 -49.71 65.28 -20.82
CA THR A 10 -49.03 64.09 -21.40
C THR A 10 -47.53 64.01 -21.11
N MET A 11 -46.90 65.12 -20.73
CA MET A 11 -45.45 65.15 -20.48
C MET A 11 -45.09 64.71 -19.05
N THR A 12 -45.91 64.99 -18.07
CA THR A 12 -45.72 64.58 -16.66
C THR A 12 -45.93 63.06 -16.46
N SER A 13 -46.86 62.44 -17.19
CA SER A 13 -47.10 61.00 -17.09
C SER A 13 -46.02 60.13 -17.72
N ARG A 14 -45.34 60.65 -18.76
CA ARG A 14 -44.18 59.97 -19.38
C ARG A 14 -42.92 60.07 -18.53
N MET A 15 -42.67 61.20 -17.87
CA MET A 15 -41.52 61.32 -16.93
C MET A 15 -41.69 60.47 -15.68
N LEU A 16 -42.88 60.37 -15.10
CA LEU A 16 -43.13 59.47 -13.97
C LEU A 16 -42.99 57.99 -14.33
N ARG A 17 -43.36 57.57 -15.53
CA ARG A 17 -43.15 56.17 -16.00
C ARG A 17 -41.70 55.85 -16.27
N LEU A 18 -40.93 56.77 -16.83
CA LEU A 18 -39.49 56.61 -17.06
C LEU A 18 -38.71 56.61 -15.74
N SER A 19 -39.07 57.41 -14.76
CA SER A 19 -38.47 57.41 -13.42
C SER A 19 -38.78 56.11 -12.66
N GLY A 20 -39.99 55.54 -12.80
CA GLY A 20 -40.40 54.28 -12.18
C GLY A 20 -39.65 53.08 -12.79
N ILE A 21 -39.42 53.06 -14.13
CA ILE A 21 -38.65 51.99 -14.78
C ILE A 21 -37.17 52.08 -14.44
N ALA A 22 -36.60 53.29 -14.34
CA ALA A 22 -35.21 53.49 -13.92
C ALA A 22 -34.99 53.07 -12.46
N ALA A 23 -35.93 53.31 -11.57
CA ALA A 23 -35.88 52.86 -10.17
C ALA A 23 -36.02 51.33 -10.03
N LEU A 24 -36.85 50.68 -10.85
CA LEU A 24 -36.99 49.23 -10.89
C LEU A 24 -35.73 48.56 -11.48
N ILE A 25 -35.05 49.14 -12.47
CA ILE A 25 -33.80 48.64 -12.99
C ILE A 25 -32.67 48.84 -11.99
N ALA A 26 -32.62 49.95 -11.26
CA ALA A 26 -31.62 50.18 -10.21
C ALA A 26 -31.79 49.25 -8.99
N LEU A 27 -33.01 48.86 -8.65
CA LEU A 27 -33.29 47.87 -7.62
C LEU A 27 -32.97 46.42 -8.07
N GLY A 28 -33.08 46.13 -9.37
CA GLY A 28 -32.75 44.82 -9.95
C GLY A 28 -31.23 44.55 -10.04
N VAL A 29 -30.40 45.59 -10.22
CA VAL A 29 -28.95 45.48 -10.32
C VAL A 29 -28.28 45.34 -8.94
N GLY A 30 -28.94 45.84 -7.87
CA GLY A 30 -28.45 45.68 -6.48
C GLY A 30 -28.75 44.33 -5.83
N ALA A 31 -29.60 43.50 -6.47
CA ALA A 31 -29.98 42.19 -5.90
C ALA A 31 -29.02 41.04 -6.34
N CYS A 32 -28.15 41.28 -7.28
CA CYS A 32 -27.07 40.32 -7.62
C CYS A 32 -25.81 40.68 -6.84
N ASN A 33 -25.79 40.34 -5.56
CA ASN A 33 -24.55 40.34 -4.79
C ASN A 33 -23.74 39.12 -5.26
N SER A 34 -22.60 39.33 -5.94
CA SER A 34 -21.74 38.27 -6.47
C SER A 34 -21.27 37.30 -5.37
N ASP A 35 -21.20 37.80 -4.14
CA ASP A 35 -20.78 37.01 -2.98
C ASP A 35 -21.84 35.97 -2.57
N THR A 36 -23.15 36.32 -2.71
CA THR A 36 -24.24 35.37 -2.41
C THR A 36 -24.39 34.29 -3.48
N LEU A 37 -24.05 34.58 -4.72
CA LEU A 37 -24.07 33.58 -5.81
C LEU A 37 -22.87 32.61 -5.73
N THR A 38 -21.73 33.07 -5.21
CA THR A 38 -20.57 32.21 -4.91
C THR A 38 -20.83 31.32 -3.73
N ASP A 39 -21.52 31.80 -2.70
CA ASP A 39 -21.88 30.99 -1.52
C ASP A 39 -22.91 29.89 -1.84
N ILE A 40 -23.87 30.17 -2.74
CA ILE A 40 -24.86 29.17 -3.19
C ILE A 40 -24.25 28.09 -4.08
N ASN A 41 -23.14 28.39 -4.77
CA ASN A 41 -22.41 27.43 -5.61
C ASN A 41 -21.31 26.67 -4.86
N GLN A 42 -21.14 26.87 -3.56
CA GLN A 42 -20.27 25.99 -2.76
C GLN A 42 -21.03 24.69 -2.50
N ASP A 43 -20.57 23.61 -3.13
CA ASP A 43 -21.08 22.27 -2.86
C ASP A 43 -20.80 21.95 -1.37
N PRO A 44 -21.83 21.82 -0.51
CA PRO A 44 -21.63 21.52 0.91
C PRO A 44 -21.03 20.14 1.14
N ASN A 45 -21.09 19.26 0.12
CA ASN A 45 -20.49 17.93 0.15
C ASN A 45 -19.04 17.95 -0.33
N ASN A 46 -18.56 19.07 -0.89
CA ASN A 46 -17.20 19.25 -1.39
C ASN A 46 -16.62 20.59 -0.93
N PRO A 47 -16.46 20.79 0.37
CA PRO A 47 -16.00 22.07 0.93
C PRO A 47 -14.60 22.42 0.40
N THR A 48 -14.42 23.67 -0.03
CA THR A 48 -13.14 24.19 -0.54
C THR A 48 -12.04 24.26 0.53
N SER A 49 -12.42 24.11 1.81
CA SER A 49 -11.52 24.10 2.96
C SER A 49 -11.99 23.07 4.00
N ALA A 50 -11.65 21.80 3.78
CA ALA A 50 -11.88 20.80 4.81
C ALA A 50 -10.74 20.85 5.86
N PRO A 51 -11.05 20.66 7.17
CA PRO A 51 -10.01 20.54 8.20
C PRO A 51 -9.01 19.42 7.85
N PRO A 52 -7.69 19.63 8.06
CA PRO A 52 -6.67 18.66 7.63
C PRO A 52 -6.81 17.29 8.31
N GLY A 53 -7.31 17.21 9.55
CA GLY A 53 -7.47 15.95 10.26
C GLY A 53 -8.39 14.94 9.57
N PRO A 54 -9.68 15.25 9.32
CA PRO A 54 -10.60 14.37 8.59
C PRO A 54 -10.09 14.00 7.18
N VAL A 55 -9.46 14.93 6.46
CA VAL A 55 -8.88 14.67 5.13
C VAL A 55 -7.74 13.67 5.23
N PHE A 56 -6.88 13.81 6.25
CA PHE A 56 -5.82 12.85 6.56
C PHE A 56 -6.38 11.45 6.84
N THR A 57 -7.33 11.35 7.79
CA THR A 57 -7.97 10.07 8.16
C THR A 57 -8.61 9.40 6.95
N SER A 58 -9.27 10.16 6.07
CA SER A 58 -9.86 9.66 4.84
C SER A 58 -8.78 9.11 3.89
N GLY A 59 -7.72 9.88 3.64
CA GLY A 59 -6.61 9.43 2.78
C GLY A 59 -5.94 8.16 3.29
N VAL A 60 -5.67 8.08 4.59
CA VAL A 60 -5.12 6.89 5.24
C VAL A 60 -6.02 5.67 5.08
N ARG A 61 -7.32 5.81 5.43
CA ARG A 61 -8.28 4.71 5.38
C ARG A 61 -8.45 4.16 3.96
N LEU A 62 -8.53 5.05 2.96
CA LEU A 62 -8.62 4.66 1.57
C LEU A 62 -7.37 3.90 1.13
N ALA A 63 -6.17 4.40 1.48
CA ALA A 63 -4.92 3.75 1.17
C ALA A 63 -4.82 2.35 1.83
N MET A 64 -5.12 2.23 3.12
CA MET A 64 -5.05 0.93 3.80
C MET A 64 -6.11 -0.05 3.27
N GLY A 65 -7.32 0.44 2.96
CA GLY A 65 -8.38 -0.37 2.36
C GLY A 65 -8.06 -0.90 0.96
N ARG A 66 -7.25 -0.19 0.18
CA ARG A 66 -6.80 -0.62 -1.14
C ARG A 66 -5.59 -1.53 -1.07
N TRP A 67 -4.52 -1.09 -0.43
CA TRP A 67 -3.19 -1.72 -0.50
C TRP A 67 -2.97 -2.87 0.48
N LEU A 68 -3.87 -3.01 1.47
CA LEU A 68 -3.87 -4.08 2.48
C LEU A 68 -5.31 -4.60 2.69
N GLY A 69 -6.06 -4.67 1.62
CA GLY A 69 -7.50 -4.93 1.67
C GLY A 69 -7.94 -6.16 0.90
N GLY A 70 -9.25 -6.30 0.73
CA GLY A 70 -9.88 -7.45 0.08
C GLY A 70 -9.86 -7.44 -1.46
N GLY A 71 -9.25 -6.41 -2.09
CA GLY A 71 -9.30 -6.19 -3.54
C GLY A 71 -8.09 -6.68 -4.33
N ALA A 72 -8.03 -6.25 -5.60
CA ALA A 72 -7.00 -6.63 -6.56
C ALA A 72 -5.59 -6.11 -6.20
N MET A 73 -5.48 -5.16 -5.25
CA MET A 73 -4.18 -4.63 -4.79
C MET A 73 -3.61 -5.37 -3.58
N ASP A 74 -4.27 -6.40 -3.05
CA ASP A 74 -3.75 -7.23 -1.95
C ASP A 74 -4.32 -8.66 -2.03
N LEU A 75 -5.43 -8.95 -1.32
CA LEU A 75 -5.98 -10.30 -1.12
C LEU A 75 -6.29 -11.02 -2.44
N ARG A 76 -6.94 -10.33 -3.40
CA ARG A 76 -7.41 -10.91 -4.68
C ARG A 76 -6.46 -10.65 -5.85
N GLY A 77 -5.23 -10.27 -5.57
CA GLY A 77 -4.20 -10.00 -6.56
C GLY A 77 -2.82 -10.45 -6.09
N PRO A 78 -2.06 -9.59 -5.40
CA PRO A 78 -0.71 -9.92 -4.95
C PRO A 78 -0.60 -11.15 -4.06
N GLU A 79 -1.53 -11.43 -3.14
CA GLU A 79 -1.50 -12.64 -2.29
C GLU A 79 -1.62 -13.94 -3.10
N PHE A 80 -2.40 -13.92 -4.20
CA PHE A 80 -2.42 -15.03 -5.16
C PHE A 80 -1.18 -15.05 -6.05
N THR A 81 -0.70 -13.87 -6.46
CA THR A 81 0.49 -13.76 -7.31
C THR A 81 1.74 -14.31 -6.62
N VAL A 82 1.88 -14.05 -5.31
CA VAL A 82 2.99 -14.61 -4.51
C VAL A 82 2.69 -15.99 -3.94
N GLN A 83 1.51 -16.54 -4.23
CA GLN A 83 1.12 -17.87 -3.80
C GLN A 83 1.19 -18.09 -2.28
N HIS A 84 0.82 -17.06 -1.52
CA HIS A 84 0.45 -17.26 -0.12
C HIS A 84 -0.93 -17.93 -0.05
N LEU A 85 -1.83 -17.53 -0.94
CA LEU A 85 -3.18 -18.05 -1.07
C LEU A 85 -3.41 -18.65 -2.46
N ALA A 86 -4.45 -19.48 -2.55
CA ALA A 86 -4.99 -20.07 -3.77
C ALA A 86 -6.53 -19.96 -3.75
N GLU A 87 -7.16 -20.13 -4.91
CA GLU A 87 -8.60 -19.93 -5.08
C GLU A 87 -9.31 -21.24 -5.43
N VAL A 88 -10.36 -21.58 -4.67
CA VAL A 88 -11.07 -22.85 -4.85
C VAL A 88 -12.40 -22.74 -5.61
N GLN A 89 -13.00 -21.54 -5.67
CA GLN A 89 -14.28 -21.31 -6.35
C GLN A 89 -14.20 -20.37 -7.55
N TYR A 90 -13.25 -19.44 -7.54
CA TYR A 90 -13.05 -18.47 -8.62
C TYR A 90 -11.61 -18.50 -9.12
N PRO A 91 -11.14 -19.63 -9.69
CA PRO A 91 -9.73 -19.81 -10.07
C PRO A 91 -9.24 -18.83 -11.14
N ASP A 92 -10.12 -18.01 -11.70
CA ASP A 92 -9.75 -16.87 -12.54
C ASP A 92 -8.86 -15.86 -11.81
N GLU A 93 -8.99 -15.74 -10.48
CA GLU A 93 -8.24 -14.77 -9.68
C GLU A 93 -6.78 -15.21 -9.55
N ASP A 94 -6.52 -16.45 -9.13
CA ASP A 94 -5.16 -16.97 -8.98
C ASP A 94 -4.53 -17.46 -10.30
N ALA A 95 -5.33 -17.56 -11.37
CA ALA A 95 -4.86 -17.78 -12.74
C ALA A 95 -4.47 -16.47 -13.48
N TYR A 96 -4.45 -15.35 -12.79
CA TYR A 96 -4.06 -14.01 -13.29
C TYR A 96 -5.03 -13.41 -14.33
N ARG A 97 -6.28 -13.93 -14.44
CA ARG A 97 -7.28 -13.42 -15.41
C ARG A 97 -7.92 -12.11 -14.98
N ARG A 98 -7.81 -11.75 -13.69
CA ARG A 98 -8.39 -10.54 -13.09
C ARG A 98 -7.39 -9.43 -12.78
N LEU A 99 -6.26 -9.41 -13.48
CA LEU A 99 -5.21 -8.42 -13.29
C LEU A 99 -5.00 -7.54 -14.55
N GLY A 100 -5.90 -7.65 -15.52
CA GLY A 100 -5.83 -6.88 -16.76
C GLY A 100 -6.09 -5.39 -16.58
N PRO A 101 -5.82 -4.58 -17.62
CA PRO A 101 -5.92 -3.11 -17.55
C PRO A 101 -7.32 -2.62 -17.16
N GLY A 102 -8.38 -3.37 -17.55
CA GLY A 102 -9.76 -3.04 -17.17
C GLY A 102 -10.11 -3.43 -15.75
N ASP A 103 -9.53 -4.50 -15.23
CA ASP A 103 -9.79 -4.98 -13.86
C ASP A 103 -9.14 -4.06 -12.81
N THR A 104 -7.97 -3.49 -13.11
CA THR A 104 -7.18 -2.65 -12.19
C THR A 104 -7.27 -1.16 -12.49
N ASP A 105 -8.04 -0.74 -13.51
CA ASP A 105 -8.23 0.67 -13.91
C ASP A 105 -8.68 1.54 -12.74
N GLY A 106 -9.71 1.10 -12.04
CA GLY A 106 -10.25 1.81 -10.87
C GLY A 106 -9.23 1.96 -9.75
N ASP A 107 -8.36 0.98 -9.54
CA ASP A 107 -7.33 1.04 -8.50
C ASP A 107 -6.26 2.07 -8.82
N PHE A 108 -5.78 2.10 -10.08
CA PHE A 108 -4.85 3.11 -10.54
C PHE A 108 -5.42 4.52 -10.38
N ILE A 109 -6.60 4.78 -10.94
CA ILE A 109 -7.24 6.11 -10.92
C ILE A 109 -7.54 6.56 -9.49
N ASN A 110 -8.07 5.68 -8.65
CA ASN A 110 -8.44 6.04 -7.29
C ASN A 110 -7.21 6.28 -6.38
N ALA A 111 -6.08 5.61 -6.63
CA ALA A 111 -4.84 5.91 -5.92
C ALA A 111 -4.47 7.40 -6.07
N TYR A 112 -4.61 7.98 -7.28
CA TYR A 112 -4.35 9.40 -7.53
C TYR A 112 -5.49 10.30 -7.08
N SER A 113 -6.73 10.00 -7.49
CA SER A 113 -7.88 10.91 -7.31
C SER A 113 -8.44 10.95 -5.89
N GLN A 114 -8.14 9.94 -5.07
CA GLN A 114 -8.64 9.83 -3.70
C GLN A 114 -7.51 9.87 -2.67
N GLU A 115 -6.64 8.85 -2.68
CA GLU A 115 -5.63 8.65 -1.64
C GLU A 115 -4.55 9.73 -1.68
N LEU A 116 -3.84 9.80 -2.82
CA LEU A 116 -2.76 10.76 -3.01
C LEU A 116 -3.25 12.21 -3.00
N LYS A 117 -4.44 12.47 -3.58
CA LYS A 117 -5.05 13.81 -3.55
C LYS A 117 -5.33 14.28 -2.13
N ASN A 118 -5.94 13.43 -1.29
CA ASN A 118 -6.21 13.78 0.11
C ASN A 118 -4.92 14.02 0.89
N LEU A 119 -3.93 13.14 0.75
CA LEU A 119 -2.64 13.29 1.43
C LEU A 119 -1.90 14.54 0.95
N GLN A 120 -1.93 14.85 -0.35
CA GLN A 120 -1.35 16.06 -0.93
C GLN A 120 -2.02 17.33 -0.39
N ALA A 121 -3.33 17.33 -0.20
CA ALA A 121 -4.05 18.47 0.37
C ALA A 121 -3.54 18.78 1.80
N VAL A 122 -3.36 17.74 2.63
CA VAL A 122 -2.81 17.91 3.98
C VAL A 122 -1.35 18.39 3.95
N VAL A 123 -0.54 17.84 3.03
CA VAL A 123 0.84 18.31 2.82
C VAL A 123 0.85 19.80 2.43
N GLY A 124 -0.03 20.22 1.52
CA GLY A 124 -0.12 21.62 1.08
C GLY A 124 -0.48 22.56 2.22
N VAL A 125 -1.55 22.26 2.96
CA VAL A 125 -1.99 23.08 4.12
C VAL A 125 -0.90 23.13 5.19
N GLY A 126 -0.32 21.99 5.55
CA GLY A 126 0.70 21.93 6.59
C GLY A 126 2.00 22.65 6.20
N LYS A 127 2.46 22.58 4.93
CA LYS A 127 3.63 23.32 4.44
C LYS A 127 3.36 24.83 4.40
N SER A 128 2.21 25.26 3.93
CA SER A 128 1.82 26.68 3.90
C SER A 128 1.71 27.30 5.31
N GLY A 129 1.24 26.52 6.29
CA GLY A 129 1.15 26.94 7.69
C GLY A 129 2.46 26.73 8.47
N ASN A 130 3.53 26.20 7.88
CA ASN A 130 4.76 25.79 8.58
C ASN A 130 4.51 24.83 9.75
N GLU A 131 3.62 23.84 9.55
CA GLU A 131 3.19 22.86 10.54
C GLU A 131 3.74 21.45 10.25
N PRO A 132 4.99 21.15 10.65
CA PRO A 132 5.68 19.91 10.27
C PRO A 132 5.01 18.65 10.84
N LEU A 133 4.25 18.74 11.94
CA LEU A 133 3.53 17.60 12.51
C LEU A 133 2.15 17.37 11.85
N LEU A 134 1.75 18.23 10.89
CA LEU A 134 0.65 17.96 9.97
C LEU A 134 1.16 17.37 8.65
N TRP A 135 2.08 18.08 7.97
CA TRP A 135 2.51 17.66 6.65
C TRP A 135 3.49 16.48 6.65
N GLY A 136 4.30 16.33 7.70
CA GLY A 136 5.26 15.23 7.77
C GLY A 136 4.60 13.86 7.71
N PRO A 137 3.63 13.53 8.58
CA PRO A 137 2.85 12.31 8.50
C PRO A 137 2.17 12.07 7.15
N ALA A 138 1.56 13.12 6.58
CA ALA A 138 0.90 13.04 5.27
C ALA A 138 1.91 12.79 4.14
N GLN A 139 3.10 13.40 4.18
CA GLN A 139 4.18 13.16 3.23
C GLN A 139 4.70 11.72 3.32
N VAL A 140 4.86 11.17 4.52
CA VAL A 140 5.27 9.76 4.73
C VAL A 140 4.27 8.80 4.07
N LEU A 141 2.97 9.00 4.30
CA LEU A 141 1.95 8.16 3.68
C LEU A 141 1.82 8.38 2.18
N ARG A 142 1.97 9.62 1.71
CA ARG A 142 2.02 9.92 0.27
C ARG A 142 3.18 9.16 -0.39
N SER A 143 4.35 9.15 0.23
CA SER A 143 5.52 8.40 -0.25
C SER A 143 5.28 6.90 -0.23
N LEU A 144 4.60 6.37 0.80
CA LEU A 144 4.21 4.96 0.87
C LEU A 144 3.27 4.59 -0.28
N VAL A 145 2.22 5.38 -0.54
CA VAL A 145 1.28 5.10 -1.63
C VAL A 145 1.96 5.20 -2.98
N PHE A 146 2.79 6.22 -3.23
CA PHE A 146 3.57 6.29 -4.48
C PHE A 146 4.51 5.09 -4.65
N SER A 147 5.10 4.59 -3.55
CA SER A 147 5.92 3.38 -3.62
C SER A 147 5.11 2.15 -4.06
N TYR A 148 3.89 1.99 -3.56
CA TYR A 148 2.99 0.94 -4.02
C TYR A 148 2.63 1.10 -5.50
N VAL A 149 2.25 2.31 -5.92
CA VAL A 149 1.88 2.59 -7.31
C VAL A 149 3.03 2.27 -8.26
N THR A 150 4.24 2.78 -7.99
CA THR A 150 5.40 2.49 -8.86
C THR A 150 5.84 1.02 -8.79
N ASP A 151 5.69 0.35 -7.64
CA ASP A 151 6.05 -1.07 -7.49
C ASP A 151 5.06 -2.01 -8.20
N VAL A 152 3.85 -1.54 -8.50
CA VAL A 152 2.84 -2.31 -9.25
C VAL A 152 2.91 -2.02 -10.74
N TRP A 153 3.06 -0.75 -11.17
CA TRP A 153 2.99 -0.34 -12.58
C TRP A 153 4.33 0.08 -13.20
N GLY A 154 5.36 0.34 -12.39
CA GLY A 154 6.66 0.81 -12.86
C GLY A 154 6.73 2.33 -12.99
N ASP A 155 7.05 2.83 -14.18
CA ASP A 155 7.04 4.26 -14.48
C ASP A 155 5.61 4.80 -14.38
N VAL A 156 5.41 5.85 -13.59
CA VAL A 156 4.07 6.43 -13.31
C VAL A 156 4.17 7.94 -13.12
N PRO A 157 3.07 8.70 -13.22
CA PRO A 157 3.07 10.10 -12.86
C PRO A 157 3.49 10.32 -11.40
N TYR A 158 4.54 11.10 -11.17
CA TYR A 158 5.06 11.43 -9.84
C TYR A 158 5.34 12.93 -9.68
N SER A 159 6.29 13.49 -10.44
CA SER A 159 6.74 14.88 -10.29
C SER A 159 5.69 15.91 -10.74
N GLU A 160 4.85 15.55 -11.70
CA GLU A 160 3.76 16.36 -12.19
C GLU A 160 2.38 15.89 -11.69
N ALA A 161 2.34 14.80 -10.95
CA ALA A 161 1.10 14.28 -10.39
C ALA A 161 0.43 15.29 -9.45
N LEU A 162 -0.90 15.21 -9.36
CA LEU A 162 -1.72 16.02 -8.43
C LEU A 162 -1.62 17.54 -8.63
N ARG A 163 -1.25 17.99 -9.85
CA ARG A 163 -1.09 19.40 -10.23
C ARG A 163 -2.21 19.89 -11.14
N GLY A 164 -3.38 19.26 -11.10
CA GLY A 164 -4.55 19.67 -11.89
C GLY A 164 -4.94 21.14 -11.65
N ASP A 165 -4.88 21.60 -10.41
CA ASP A 165 -5.15 23.00 -10.04
C ASP A 165 -4.16 23.99 -10.69
N SER A 166 -3.00 23.52 -11.12
CA SER A 166 -1.99 24.28 -11.87
C SER A 166 -2.09 24.05 -13.39
N GLY A 167 -3.17 23.42 -13.88
CA GLY A 167 -3.42 23.17 -15.30
C GLY A 167 -2.73 21.93 -15.87
N VAL A 168 -2.05 21.11 -15.07
CA VAL A 168 -1.43 19.86 -15.54
C VAL A 168 -2.48 18.75 -15.54
N VAL A 169 -3.07 18.49 -16.70
CA VAL A 169 -4.14 17.49 -16.89
C VAL A 169 -3.64 16.19 -17.52
N THR A 170 -2.47 16.20 -18.16
CA THR A 170 -1.79 15.04 -18.74
C THR A 170 -0.36 14.96 -18.18
N PRO A 171 -0.19 14.55 -16.90
CA PRO A 171 1.12 14.52 -16.25
C PRO A 171 2.06 13.53 -16.95
N LYS A 172 3.34 13.87 -17.04
CA LYS A 172 4.36 12.94 -17.55
C LYS A 172 4.51 11.74 -16.61
N TYR A 173 4.91 10.62 -17.20
CA TYR A 173 5.33 9.43 -16.47
C TYR A 173 6.83 9.55 -16.16
N ASP A 174 7.18 9.59 -14.89
CA ASP A 174 8.57 9.62 -14.44
C ASP A 174 9.17 8.22 -14.46
N ALA A 175 10.47 8.12 -14.72
CA ALA A 175 11.17 6.85 -14.64
C ALA A 175 11.17 6.33 -13.18
N GLN A 176 10.97 5.03 -12.98
CA GLN A 176 10.92 4.43 -11.64
C GLN A 176 12.17 4.76 -10.80
N LYS A 177 13.36 4.85 -11.43
CA LYS A 177 14.59 5.27 -10.76
C LYS A 177 14.48 6.66 -10.16
N ASP A 178 13.91 7.61 -10.91
CA ASP A 178 13.75 9.00 -10.47
C ASP A 178 12.68 9.12 -9.40
N ILE A 179 11.61 8.32 -9.50
CA ILE A 179 10.58 8.22 -8.45
C ILE A 179 11.21 7.77 -7.14
N TYR A 180 12.03 6.71 -7.14
CA TYR A 180 12.72 6.23 -5.93
C TYR A 180 13.63 7.30 -5.33
N THR A 181 14.36 8.05 -6.16
CA THR A 181 15.17 9.19 -5.71
C THR A 181 14.31 10.25 -5.02
N GLY A 182 13.16 10.58 -5.61
CA GLY A 182 12.20 11.50 -5.02
C GLY A 182 11.60 11.00 -3.70
N LEU A 183 11.26 9.71 -3.62
CA LEU A 183 10.73 9.10 -2.39
C LEU A 183 11.73 9.14 -1.24
N PHE A 184 13.02 8.90 -1.50
CA PHE A 184 14.06 9.05 -0.46
C PHE A 184 14.15 10.48 0.04
N ALA A 185 14.12 11.47 -0.87
CA ALA A 185 14.17 12.88 -0.51
C ALA A 185 12.92 13.31 0.29
N ASP A 186 11.74 12.85 -0.12
CA ASP A 186 10.46 13.13 0.56
C ASP A 186 10.45 12.59 1.99
N LEU A 187 10.91 11.35 2.19
CA LEU A 187 10.98 10.72 3.51
C LEU A 187 12.02 11.41 4.42
N ASP A 188 13.17 11.76 3.89
CA ASP A 188 14.22 12.49 4.61
C ASP A 188 13.74 13.88 5.06
N GLN A 189 13.12 14.63 4.15
CA GLN A 189 12.54 15.93 4.44
C GLN A 189 11.47 15.84 5.55
N ALA A 190 10.56 14.86 5.46
CA ALA A 190 9.51 14.67 6.46
C ALA A 190 10.10 14.35 7.84
N THR A 191 11.06 13.43 7.89
CA THR A 191 11.72 13.00 9.15
C THR A 191 12.45 14.15 9.81
N THR A 192 13.25 14.89 9.04
CA THR A 192 14.03 16.05 9.50
C THR A 192 13.12 17.17 10.03
N ALA A 193 12.06 17.48 9.28
CA ALA A 193 11.13 18.52 9.68
C ALA A 193 10.34 18.16 10.96
N MET A 194 9.91 16.90 11.08
CA MET A 194 9.26 16.43 12.32
C MET A 194 10.20 16.47 13.53
N ALA A 195 11.52 16.23 13.32
CA ALA A 195 12.52 16.32 14.38
C ALA A 195 12.73 17.76 14.86
N ALA A 196 12.66 18.72 13.94
CA ALA A 196 12.83 20.15 14.22
C ALA A 196 11.52 20.84 14.65
N ALA A 197 10.41 20.11 14.74
CA ALA A 197 9.11 20.70 15.04
C ALA A 197 9.10 21.34 16.44
N PRO A 198 8.58 22.58 16.59
CA PRO A 198 8.44 23.19 17.91
C PRO A 198 7.38 22.45 18.74
N ALA A 199 7.48 22.52 20.06
CA ALA A 199 6.52 21.87 20.97
C ALA A 199 5.06 22.34 20.75
N THR A 200 4.89 23.56 20.22
CA THR A 200 3.59 24.19 19.90
C THR A 200 3.06 23.80 18.53
N ALA A 201 3.81 23.04 17.70
CA ALA A 201 3.37 22.64 16.37
C ALA A 201 2.03 21.91 16.43
N MET A 202 1.15 22.22 15.48
CA MET A 202 -0.14 21.58 15.33
C MET A 202 0.02 20.10 14.99
N LYS A 203 -0.74 19.24 15.67
CA LYS A 203 -0.70 17.78 15.53
C LYS A 203 -2.02 17.27 14.98
N LEU A 204 -1.95 16.14 14.27
CA LEU A 204 -3.15 15.42 13.81
C LEU A 204 -3.99 14.85 14.98
N GLY A 205 -3.33 14.53 16.11
CA GLY A 205 -4.02 13.99 17.29
C GLY A 205 -4.84 12.74 16.97
N ALA A 206 -6.10 12.72 17.37
CA ALA A 206 -7.01 11.59 17.15
C ALA A 206 -7.33 11.31 15.66
N ALA A 207 -7.05 12.25 14.77
CA ALA A 207 -7.19 12.03 13.33
C ALA A 207 -6.09 11.12 12.75
N ASP A 208 -5.01 10.89 13.50
CA ASP A 208 -3.93 9.96 13.15
C ASP A 208 -4.18 8.59 13.80
N PRO A 209 -4.60 7.58 13.02
CA PRO A 209 -4.87 6.24 13.55
C PRO A 209 -3.60 5.43 13.89
N PHE A 210 -2.43 5.83 13.40
CA PHE A 210 -1.18 5.09 13.63
C PHE A 210 -0.51 5.44 14.95
N PHE A 211 -0.27 6.74 15.19
CA PHE A 211 0.59 7.19 16.29
C PHE A 211 -0.01 8.36 17.06
N SER A 212 -1.30 8.69 16.85
CA SER A 212 -2.02 9.78 17.51
C SER A 212 -1.30 11.14 17.45
N GLY A 213 -0.66 11.40 16.31
CA GLY A 213 0.12 12.62 16.06
C GLY A 213 1.52 12.61 16.69
N GLY A 214 2.00 11.45 17.16
CA GLY A 214 3.33 11.30 17.79
C GLY A 214 4.48 11.32 16.77
N ALA A 215 5.30 12.38 16.76
CA ALA A 215 6.41 12.55 15.83
C ALA A 215 7.37 11.36 15.79
N ALA A 216 7.75 10.82 16.96
CA ALA A 216 8.70 9.70 17.05
C ALA A 216 8.19 8.42 16.37
N GLY A 217 6.88 8.16 16.39
CA GLY A 217 6.26 7.05 15.65
C GLY A 217 6.39 7.24 14.14
N TRP A 218 6.05 8.44 13.66
CA TRP A 218 6.16 8.80 12.25
C TRP A 218 7.59 8.80 11.72
N GLN A 219 8.55 9.27 12.51
CA GLN A 219 9.98 9.23 12.15
C GLN A 219 10.47 7.79 11.97
N ARG A 220 10.19 6.90 12.95
CA ARG A 220 10.53 5.48 12.83
C ARG A 220 9.89 4.83 11.62
N PHE A 221 8.63 5.13 11.36
CA PHE A 221 7.91 4.59 10.21
C PHE A 221 8.54 5.09 8.90
N ALA A 222 8.79 6.39 8.75
CA ALA A 222 9.43 6.97 7.57
C ALA A 222 10.80 6.35 7.28
N ASN A 223 11.65 6.25 8.30
CA ASN A 223 12.98 5.66 8.18
C ASN A 223 12.91 4.17 7.83
N SER A 224 11.93 3.43 8.37
CA SER A 224 11.73 2.02 8.06
C SER A 224 11.24 1.82 6.63
N ILE A 225 10.34 2.70 6.11
CA ILE A 225 9.97 2.72 4.68
C ILE A 225 11.21 3.02 3.83
N ARG A 226 12.03 4.00 4.21
CA ARG A 226 13.27 4.33 3.50
C ARG A 226 14.20 3.12 3.40
N ALA A 227 14.37 2.37 4.50
CA ALA A 227 15.17 1.14 4.52
C ALA A 227 14.56 0.03 3.63
N ARG A 228 13.22 -0.13 3.62
CA ARG A 228 12.49 -1.05 2.72
C ARG A 228 12.78 -0.73 1.26
N LEU A 229 12.58 0.52 0.86
CA LEU A 229 12.80 0.98 -0.51
C LEU A 229 14.27 0.88 -0.91
N ALA A 230 15.19 1.18 -0.01
CA ALA A 230 16.62 1.00 -0.22
C ALA A 230 16.98 -0.47 -0.47
N MET A 231 16.50 -1.39 0.38
CA MET A 231 16.75 -2.83 0.18
C MET A 231 16.17 -3.34 -1.14
N ARG A 232 15.09 -2.72 -1.66
CA ARG A 232 14.55 -3.06 -2.97
C ARG A 232 15.53 -2.80 -4.11
N LEU A 233 16.39 -1.79 -3.98
CA LEU A 233 17.44 -1.47 -4.93
C LEU A 233 18.70 -2.34 -4.80
N ALA A 234 18.74 -3.25 -3.83
CA ALA A 234 19.96 -3.98 -3.46
C ALA A 234 20.66 -4.72 -4.61
N ASN A 235 19.94 -5.12 -5.64
CA ASN A 235 20.48 -5.80 -6.83
C ASN A 235 20.67 -4.84 -8.03
N ALA A 236 19.82 -3.82 -8.17
CA ALA A 236 19.85 -2.89 -9.29
C ALA A 236 20.82 -1.72 -9.07
N ASP A 237 20.90 -1.22 -7.83
CA ASP A 237 21.78 -0.11 -7.43
C ASP A 237 22.25 -0.30 -5.97
N PRO A 238 23.19 -1.22 -5.73
CA PRO A 238 23.66 -1.55 -4.39
C PRO A 238 24.32 -0.37 -3.66
N THR A 239 24.93 0.55 -4.41
CA THR A 239 25.57 1.76 -3.85
C THR A 239 24.52 2.67 -3.22
N THR A 240 23.45 2.99 -3.96
CA THR A 240 22.33 3.76 -3.43
C THR A 240 21.63 3.02 -2.29
N ALA A 241 21.43 1.71 -2.41
CA ALA A 241 20.82 0.89 -1.38
C ALA A 241 21.57 0.98 -0.05
N GLN A 242 22.89 0.76 -0.06
CA GLN A 242 23.74 0.85 1.12
C GLN A 242 23.71 2.26 1.74
N ALA A 243 23.85 3.30 0.92
CA ALA A 243 23.84 4.68 1.38
C ALA A 243 22.50 5.04 2.05
N GLN A 244 21.37 4.64 1.47
CA GLN A 244 20.04 4.94 1.99
C GLN A 244 19.71 4.15 3.27
N ILE A 245 20.17 2.90 3.40
CA ILE A 245 20.04 2.13 4.65
C ILE A 245 20.84 2.77 5.76
N SER A 246 22.09 3.16 5.48
CA SER A 246 22.94 3.84 6.47
C SER A 246 22.33 5.18 6.91
N ALA A 247 21.80 5.95 5.96
CA ALA A 247 21.11 7.20 6.25
C ALA A 247 19.83 6.99 7.08
N ALA A 248 19.04 5.96 6.79
CA ALA A 248 17.83 5.63 7.56
C ALA A 248 18.15 5.25 9.01
N LEU A 249 19.24 4.52 9.24
CA LEU A 249 19.71 4.17 10.59
C LEU A 249 20.17 5.39 11.39
N ALA A 250 20.81 6.36 10.72
CA ALA A 250 21.35 7.58 11.35
C ALA A 250 20.30 8.68 11.52
N ALA A 251 19.13 8.56 10.85
CA ALA A 251 18.11 9.59 10.83
C ALA A 251 17.42 9.77 12.20
N PRO A 252 16.89 10.96 12.51
CA PRO A 252 16.13 11.20 13.73
C PRO A 252 15.00 10.18 13.93
N GLY A 253 14.84 9.67 15.15
CA GLY A 253 13.85 8.66 15.50
C GLY A 253 14.30 7.21 15.28
N GLY A 254 15.29 6.96 14.43
CA GLY A 254 15.77 5.61 14.10
C GLY A 254 14.74 4.77 13.34
N LEU A 255 14.91 3.45 13.39
CA LEU A 255 13.98 2.48 12.78
C LEU A 255 13.00 1.90 13.82
N ILE A 256 11.96 1.23 13.34
CA ILE A 256 11.13 0.35 14.17
C ILE A 256 12.02 -0.74 14.77
N SER A 257 12.05 -0.84 16.11
CA SER A 257 12.97 -1.70 16.87
C SER A 257 12.28 -2.66 17.86
N SER A 258 10.95 -2.70 17.84
CA SER A 258 10.13 -3.65 18.59
C SER A 258 8.75 -3.80 17.97
N ASN A 259 8.06 -4.92 18.27
CA ASN A 259 6.67 -5.12 17.81
C ASN A 259 5.69 -4.07 18.36
N ALA A 260 5.98 -3.48 19.52
CA ALA A 260 5.17 -2.39 20.07
C ALA A 260 5.24 -1.09 19.23
N GLN A 261 6.25 -0.96 18.36
CA GLN A 261 6.45 0.17 17.47
C GLN A 261 5.97 -0.09 16.04
N ASN A 262 5.43 -1.28 15.76
CA ASN A 262 4.91 -1.62 14.44
C ASN A 262 3.93 -0.54 13.94
N ALA A 263 4.07 -0.14 12.68
CA ALA A 263 3.07 0.64 12.00
C ALA A 263 1.92 -0.28 11.57
N ASN A 264 0.99 -0.50 12.50
CA ASN A 264 -0.21 -1.29 12.29
C ASN A 264 -1.40 -0.36 12.09
N PHE A 265 -2.16 -0.54 11.03
CA PHE A 265 -3.40 0.21 10.85
C PHE A 265 -4.54 -0.47 11.62
N PRO A 266 -5.11 0.18 12.66
CA PRO A 266 -6.21 -0.38 13.42
C PRO A 266 -7.53 -0.16 12.67
N TRP A 267 -8.26 -1.22 12.42
CA TRP A 267 -9.62 -1.12 11.92
C TRP A 267 -10.60 -0.86 13.07
N PRO A 268 -11.56 0.07 12.92
CA PRO A 268 -12.57 0.34 13.95
C PRO A 268 -13.37 -0.90 14.35
N GLY A 269 -13.73 -1.76 13.41
CA GLY A 269 -14.53 -2.95 13.67
C GLY A 269 -15.92 -2.61 14.16
N ASP A 270 -16.54 -1.60 13.54
CA ASP A 270 -17.83 -1.00 13.89
C ASP A 270 -18.96 -1.41 12.92
N GLY A 271 -18.67 -2.33 12.02
CA GLY A 271 -19.59 -2.81 10.97
C GLY A 271 -19.54 -1.98 9.68
N ILE A 272 -18.92 -0.80 9.71
CA ILE A 272 -18.71 0.08 8.54
C ILE A 272 -17.25 0.00 8.08
N TYR A 273 -16.34 0.07 9.04
CA TYR A 273 -14.87 0.07 8.82
C TYR A 273 -14.24 -1.15 9.49
N ASP A 274 -14.68 -2.32 9.08
CA ASP A 274 -14.12 -3.59 9.49
C ASP A 274 -12.86 -3.93 8.69
N ASN A 275 -12.02 -4.82 9.23
CA ASN A 275 -10.88 -5.34 8.47
C ASN A 275 -11.35 -5.92 7.12
N PRO A 276 -10.78 -5.48 5.98
CA PRO A 276 -11.28 -5.86 4.65
C PRO A 276 -11.16 -7.35 4.33
N TRP A 277 -10.18 -8.06 4.90
CA TRP A 277 -10.08 -9.51 4.77
C TRP A 277 -11.27 -10.18 5.44
N MET A 278 -11.59 -9.77 6.68
CA MET A 278 -12.78 -10.29 7.37
C MET A 278 -14.07 -9.95 6.63
N VAL A 279 -14.17 -8.75 6.04
CA VAL A 279 -15.33 -8.38 5.20
C VAL A 279 -15.46 -9.33 4.01
N ASN A 280 -14.36 -9.65 3.32
CA ASN A 280 -14.36 -10.60 2.21
C ASN A 280 -14.83 -11.99 2.67
N PHE A 281 -14.28 -12.51 3.78
CA PHE A 281 -14.60 -13.85 4.28
C PHE A 281 -15.94 -13.94 5.03
N ARG A 282 -16.62 -12.83 5.27
CA ARG A 282 -17.96 -12.84 5.89
C ARG A 282 -18.99 -13.61 5.06
N THR A 283 -18.86 -13.55 3.74
CA THR A 283 -19.80 -14.15 2.79
C THR A 283 -19.13 -15.10 1.80
N ARG A 284 -17.81 -15.25 1.84
CA ARG A 284 -17.02 -16.04 0.89
C ARG A 284 -16.19 -17.09 1.61
N ASP A 285 -16.18 -18.30 1.08
CA ASP A 285 -15.35 -19.43 1.54
C ASP A 285 -14.57 -20.03 0.37
N ASP A 286 -13.92 -19.17 -0.39
CA ASP A 286 -13.30 -19.48 -1.66
C ASP A 286 -11.76 -19.48 -1.60
N HIS A 287 -11.16 -18.81 -0.62
CA HIS A 287 -9.71 -18.76 -0.46
C HIS A 287 -9.17 -19.98 0.30
N ARG A 288 -8.02 -20.46 -0.10
CA ARG A 288 -7.25 -21.54 0.54
C ARG A 288 -5.79 -21.15 0.66
N MET A 289 -5.10 -21.80 1.59
CA MET A 289 -3.64 -21.69 1.66
C MET A 289 -3.01 -22.30 0.42
N SER A 290 -2.02 -21.63 -0.16
CA SER A 290 -1.29 -22.18 -1.31
C SER A 290 -0.32 -23.29 -0.91
N ASN A 291 -0.17 -24.29 -1.75
CA ASN A 291 0.91 -25.29 -1.63
C ASN A 291 2.29 -24.65 -1.58
N THR A 292 2.50 -23.54 -2.29
CA THR A 292 3.81 -22.86 -2.32
C THR A 292 4.20 -22.38 -0.93
N LEU A 293 3.26 -21.80 -0.18
CA LEU A 293 3.51 -21.37 1.21
C LEU A 293 3.58 -22.58 2.16
N MET A 294 2.57 -23.46 2.10
CA MET A 294 2.46 -24.57 3.06
C MET A 294 3.65 -25.53 2.96
N ASN A 295 4.20 -25.75 1.76
CA ASN A 295 5.38 -26.58 1.56
C ASN A 295 6.68 -25.96 2.10
N GLN A 296 6.71 -24.65 2.38
CA GLN A 296 7.83 -24.02 3.09
C GLN A 296 7.68 -24.08 4.61
N MET A 297 6.47 -24.32 5.11
CA MET A 297 6.18 -24.25 6.53
C MET A 297 5.98 -25.64 7.18
N LEU A 298 5.19 -26.51 6.54
CA LEU A 298 4.79 -27.82 7.09
C LEU A 298 5.98 -28.75 7.40
N PRO A 299 6.98 -28.90 6.50
CA PRO A 299 8.11 -29.82 6.74
C PRO A 299 8.97 -29.44 7.96
N HIS A 300 8.88 -28.18 8.38
CA HIS A 300 9.68 -27.62 9.48
C HIS A 300 8.86 -27.38 10.74
N ASN A 301 7.60 -27.82 10.78
CA ASN A 301 6.68 -27.57 11.90
C ASN A 301 6.65 -26.08 12.30
N ASP A 302 6.58 -25.16 11.31
CA ASP A 302 6.57 -23.73 11.58
C ASP A 302 5.40 -23.36 12.48
N PRO A 303 5.64 -22.79 13.68
CA PRO A 303 4.57 -22.52 14.64
C PRO A 303 3.53 -21.51 14.14
N ARG A 304 3.83 -20.72 13.11
CA ARG A 304 2.90 -19.77 12.49
C ARG A 304 1.75 -20.44 11.73
N ILE A 305 1.90 -21.72 11.36
CA ILE A 305 0.85 -22.46 10.63
C ILE A 305 -0.48 -22.39 11.37
N ALA A 306 -0.50 -22.60 12.68
CA ALA A 306 -1.73 -22.61 13.48
C ALA A 306 -2.48 -21.28 13.52
N VAL A 307 -1.81 -20.18 13.16
CA VAL A 307 -2.43 -18.84 13.12
C VAL A 307 -2.63 -18.33 11.68
N TYR A 308 -1.79 -18.75 10.73
CA TYR A 308 -1.93 -18.41 9.32
C TYR A 308 -3.05 -19.21 8.65
N ALA A 309 -3.28 -20.44 9.09
CA ALA A 309 -4.20 -21.38 8.47
C ALA A 309 -5.15 -22.00 9.51
N GLN A 310 -6.28 -22.48 9.04
CA GLN A 310 -7.16 -23.39 9.76
C GLN A 310 -6.84 -24.83 9.33
N PRO A 311 -7.04 -25.84 10.22
CA PRO A 311 -7.02 -27.24 9.78
C PRO A 311 -8.02 -27.47 8.63
N THR A 312 -7.81 -28.54 7.87
CA THR A 312 -8.73 -28.90 6.80
C THR A 312 -10.11 -29.32 7.35
N VAL A 313 -11.17 -29.06 6.58
CA VAL A 313 -12.53 -29.46 6.97
C VAL A 313 -12.68 -30.98 7.04
N ALA A 314 -12.04 -31.68 6.11
CA ALA A 314 -12.09 -33.14 6.06
C ALA A 314 -11.38 -33.82 7.23
N ASN A 315 -10.34 -33.19 7.80
CA ASN A 315 -9.61 -33.71 8.93
C ASN A 315 -9.02 -32.56 9.80
N PRO A 316 -9.58 -32.32 11.00
CA PRO A 316 -9.17 -31.21 11.86
C PRO A 316 -7.77 -31.39 12.49
N ALA A 317 -7.08 -32.50 12.25
CA ALA A 317 -5.69 -32.72 12.65
C ALA A 317 -4.68 -32.40 11.53
N VAL A 318 -5.14 -32.01 10.33
CA VAL A 318 -4.31 -31.83 9.14
C VAL A 318 -4.38 -30.40 8.64
N TYR A 319 -3.21 -29.85 8.32
CA TYR A 319 -3.03 -28.63 7.54
C TYR A 319 -2.54 -29.00 6.15
N ALA A 320 -3.10 -28.40 5.10
CA ALA A 320 -2.71 -28.68 3.73
C ALA A 320 -2.93 -27.47 2.84
N GLY A 321 -2.05 -27.24 1.89
CA GLY A 321 -2.24 -26.25 0.83
C GLY A 321 -2.96 -26.84 -0.38
N MET A 322 -3.29 -25.99 -1.36
CA MET A 322 -3.72 -26.41 -2.69
C MET A 322 -2.85 -25.76 -3.79
N PRO A 323 -2.70 -26.38 -4.96
CA PRO A 323 -2.04 -25.75 -6.09
C PRO A 323 -2.80 -24.50 -6.57
N ASN A 324 -2.07 -23.49 -7.04
CA ASN A 324 -2.65 -22.29 -7.65
C ASN A 324 -3.04 -22.53 -9.11
N ALA A 325 -3.94 -21.72 -9.62
CA ALA A 325 -4.37 -21.69 -11.01
C ALA A 325 -4.77 -23.07 -11.55
N LEU A 326 -5.67 -23.72 -10.89
CA LEU A 326 -6.34 -24.93 -11.36
C LEU A 326 -7.55 -24.56 -12.21
N THR A 327 -8.02 -25.51 -13.05
CA THR A 327 -9.36 -25.39 -13.65
C THR A 327 -10.42 -25.41 -12.56
N GLN A 328 -11.63 -24.89 -12.84
CA GLN A 328 -12.74 -24.87 -11.87
C GLN A 328 -13.04 -26.27 -11.28
N SER A 329 -13.06 -27.31 -12.11
CA SER A 329 -13.28 -28.68 -11.63
C SER A 329 -12.11 -29.21 -10.79
N GLY A 330 -10.88 -28.88 -11.17
CA GLY A 330 -9.69 -29.25 -10.40
C GLY A 330 -9.64 -28.56 -9.04
N ALA A 331 -9.94 -27.26 -9.00
CA ALA A 331 -9.98 -26.49 -7.76
C ALA A 331 -11.05 -26.99 -6.78
N SER A 332 -12.25 -27.30 -7.28
CA SER A 332 -13.37 -27.79 -6.45
C SER A 332 -13.04 -29.05 -5.66
N ALA A 333 -12.13 -29.89 -6.14
CA ALA A 333 -11.67 -31.09 -5.42
C ALA A 333 -10.96 -30.77 -4.10
N TYR A 334 -10.40 -29.56 -3.97
CA TYR A 334 -9.66 -29.11 -2.79
C TYR A 334 -10.53 -28.45 -1.71
N PHE A 335 -11.84 -28.27 -1.95
CA PHE A 335 -12.71 -27.47 -1.09
C PHE A 335 -12.66 -27.87 0.40
N THR A 336 -12.65 -29.17 0.70
CA THR A 336 -12.63 -29.68 2.07
C THR A 336 -11.27 -30.19 2.54
N ILE A 337 -10.36 -30.50 1.61
CA ILE A 337 -9.06 -31.13 1.91
C ILE A 337 -7.91 -30.15 1.97
N SER A 338 -8.13 -28.86 1.73
CA SER A 338 -7.15 -27.80 1.89
C SER A 338 -7.55 -26.84 3.01
N SER A 339 -6.54 -26.21 3.60
CA SER A 339 -6.68 -25.27 4.71
C SER A 339 -7.20 -23.92 4.25
N ARG A 340 -8.15 -23.36 5.00
CA ARG A 340 -8.57 -21.96 4.90
C ARG A 340 -7.52 -21.04 5.50
N PRO A 341 -7.50 -19.74 5.13
CA PRO A 341 -6.80 -18.72 5.91
C PRO A 341 -7.18 -18.75 7.39
N GLY A 342 -6.36 -18.15 8.24
CA GLY A 342 -6.50 -18.20 9.69
C GLY A 342 -7.89 -17.82 10.20
N ALA A 343 -8.33 -18.48 11.27
CA ALA A 343 -9.66 -18.29 11.84
C ALA A 343 -9.97 -16.82 12.20
N VAL A 344 -8.95 -16.03 12.51
CA VAL A 344 -9.07 -14.60 12.81
C VAL A 344 -9.79 -13.81 11.70
N PHE A 345 -9.70 -14.22 10.45
CA PHE A 345 -10.34 -13.55 9.32
C PHE A 345 -11.79 -14.00 9.09
N TYR A 346 -12.31 -14.97 9.84
CA TYR A 346 -13.68 -15.51 9.69
C TYR A 346 -14.66 -15.03 10.78
N GLY A 347 -14.42 -13.86 11.34
CA GLY A 347 -15.43 -13.08 12.09
C GLY A 347 -15.47 -13.32 13.59
N ALA A 348 -16.10 -14.39 14.07
CA ALA A 348 -16.45 -14.56 15.49
C ALA A 348 -15.29 -14.96 16.41
N THR A 349 -14.12 -15.26 15.86
CA THR A 349 -12.97 -15.73 16.63
C THR A 349 -12.24 -14.56 17.28
N VAL A 350 -12.01 -14.66 18.58
CA VAL A 350 -11.12 -13.74 19.30
C VAL A 350 -9.67 -14.19 19.04
N TYR A 351 -8.91 -13.32 18.40
CA TYR A 351 -7.48 -13.54 18.17
C TYR A 351 -6.67 -12.90 19.29
N SER A 352 -5.82 -13.68 19.94
CA SER A 352 -4.90 -13.19 20.96
C SER A 352 -3.50 -13.01 20.36
N CYS A 353 -3.03 -11.77 20.33
CA CYS A 353 -1.68 -11.42 19.92
C CYS A 353 -1.05 -10.60 21.06
N PRO A 354 0.11 -11.00 21.62
CA PRO A 354 0.73 -10.29 22.74
C PRO A 354 1.02 -8.81 22.45
N THR A 355 1.28 -8.49 21.19
CA THR A 355 1.58 -7.12 20.72
C THR A 355 0.36 -6.40 20.14
N CYS A 356 -0.72 -7.13 19.79
CA CYS A 356 -1.94 -6.58 19.19
C CYS A 356 -3.11 -6.46 20.17
N GLY A 357 -3.04 -7.13 21.31
CA GLY A 357 -4.14 -7.30 22.27
C GLY A 357 -5.21 -8.28 21.77
N ALA A 358 -6.25 -8.49 22.58
CA ALA A 358 -7.39 -9.31 22.19
C ALA A 358 -8.24 -8.57 21.15
N ARG A 359 -8.37 -9.13 19.94
CA ARG A 359 -9.12 -8.51 18.84
C ARG A 359 -9.98 -9.53 18.13
N THR A 360 -11.15 -9.11 17.70
CA THR A 360 -11.97 -9.87 16.75
C THR A 360 -11.46 -9.68 15.34
N GLY A 361 -11.84 -10.55 14.39
CA GLY A 361 -11.46 -10.41 12.99
C GLY A 361 -11.76 -9.03 12.40
N ALA A 362 -12.89 -8.40 12.77
CA ALA A 362 -13.26 -7.05 12.35
C ALA A 362 -12.24 -5.97 12.76
N LYS A 363 -11.57 -6.18 13.88
CA LYS A 363 -10.57 -5.25 14.46
C LYS A 363 -9.12 -5.73 14.25
N PHE A 364 -8.91 -6.81 13.51
CA PHE A 364 -7.56 -7.28 13.24
C PHE A 364 -6.80 -6.20 12.46
N PRO A 365 -5.59 -5.80 12.89
CA PRO A 365 -4.87 -4.71 12.24
C PRO A 365 -4.29 -5.15 10.90
N SER A 366 -4.18 -4.21 9.96
CA SER A 366 -3.31 -4.40 8.80
C SER A 366 -1.87 -4.07 9.15
N PHE A 367 -0.94 -4.97 8.85
CA PHE A 367 0.49 -4.82 9.11
C PHE A 367 1.17 -4.05 7.97
N VAL A 368 1.45 -2.76 8.18
CA VAL A 368 1.99 -1.88 7.12
C VAL A 368 3.52 -1.93 7.07
N MET A 369 4.15 -1.81 8.25
CA MET A 369 5.60 -1.92 8.43
C MET A 369 5.89 -2.49 9.81
N THR A 370 6.65 -3.57 9.86
CA THR A 370 6.80 -4.35 11.09
C THR A 370 8.26 -4.47 11.51
N TYR A 371 8.46 -4.72 12.81
CA TYR A 371 9.77 -5.00 13.36
C TYR A 371 10.40 -6.26 12.73
N ALA A 372 9.59 -7.26 12.43
CA ALA A 372 10.06 -8.45 11.71
C ALA A 372 10.67 -8.08 10.36
N GLU A 373 9.97 -7.27 9.56
CA GLU A 373 10.47 -6.84 8.25
C GLU A 373 11.74 -5.99 8.37
N VAL A 374 11.78 -5.03 9.31
CA VAL A 374 12.99 -4.22 9.57
C VAL A 374 14.16 -5.11 9.96
N SER A 375 13.94 -6.09 10.82
CA SER A 375 15.00 -7.02 11.25
C SER A 375 15.52 -7.86 10.09
N PHE A 376 14.66 -8.32 9.16
CA PHE A 376 15.10 -9.00 7.93
C PHE A 376 15.89 -8.08 7.01
N ILE A 377 15.48 -6.82 6.85
CA ILE A 377 16.23 -5.81 6.07
C ILE A 377 17.63 -5.62 6.66
N LEU A 378 17.72 -5.49 7.98
CA LEU A 378 19.01 -5.32 8.66
C LEU A 378 19.86 -6.60 8.61
N ALA A 379 19.24 -7.79 8.70
CA ALA A 379 19.94 -9.06 8.54
C ALA A 379 20.58 -9.18 7.15
N GLU A 380 19.85 -8.81 6.09
CA GLU A 380 20.38 -8.80 4.73
C GLU A 380 21.47 -7.74 4.56
N ALA A 381 21.28 -6.53 5.10
CA ALA A 381 22.28 -5.47 5.06
C ALA A 381 23.59 -5.87 5.80
N ALA A 382 23.46 -6.56 6.95
CA ALA A 382 24.60 -7.09 7.69
C ALA A 382 25.32 -8.21 6.91
N GLU A 383 24.59 -9.13 6.28
CA GLU A 383 25.17 -10.20 5.46
C GLU A 383 25.90 -9.66 4.23
N ARG A 384 25.41 -8.55 3.66
CA ARG A 384 26.08 -7.84 2.56
C ARG A 384 27.28 -6.98 3.01
N GLY A 385 27.55 -6.90 4.33
CA GLY A 385 28.60 -6.07 4.90
C GLY A 385 28.29 -4.56 4.86
N TRP A 386 27.04 -4.17 4.67
CA TRP A 386 26.64 -2.75 4.60
C TRP A 386 26.43 -2.11 5.96
N VAL A 387 26.08 -2.90 6.97
CA VAL A 387 25.78 -2.44 8.33
C VAL A 387 26.45 -3.37 9.32
N THR A 388 27.25 -2.81 10.23
CA THR A 388 27.96 -3.56 11.29
C THR A 388 27.47 -3.21 12.70
N THR A 389 26.75 -2.08 12.84
CA THR A 389 26.34 -1.53 14.14
C THR A 389 25.00 -2.09 14.64
N ALA A 390 24.17 -2.65 13.77
CA ALA A 390 22.85 -3.17 14.14
C ALA A 390 22.89 -4.60 14.73
N GLY A 391 23.98 -5.33 14.57
CA GLY A 391 24.15 -6.71 15.00
C GLY A 391 24.68 -7.61 13.89
N THR A 392 24.93 -8.88 14.21
CA THR A 392 25.32 -9.88 13.20
C THR A 392 24.10 -10.33 12.38
N ALA A 393 24.32 -10.74 11.13
CA ALA A 393 23.26 -11.24 10.26
C ALA A 393 22.48 -12.41 10.92
N ALA A 394 23.18 -13.33 11.57
CA ALA A 394 22.56 -14.45 12.29
C ALA A 394 21.65 -14.00 13.44
N ALA A 395 22.10 -13.05 14.27
CA ALA A 395 21.31 -12.54 15.38
C ALA A 395 20.05 -11.81 14.87
N LEU A 396 20.20 -10.96 13.85
CA LEU A 396 19.10 -10.21 13.23
C LEU A 396 18.09 -11.13 12.52
N TYR A 397 18.56 -12.20 11.88
CA TYR A 397 17.71 -13.22 11.26
C TYR A 397 16.83 -13.93 12.29
N ASN A 398 17.43 -14.42 13.38
CA ASN A 398 16.68 -15.07 14.47
C ASN A 398 15.71 -14.08 15.14
N GLN A 399 16.14 -12.84 15.35
CA GLN A 399 15.29 -11.77 15.88
C GLN A 399 14.09 -11.53 14.97
N ALA A 400 14.28 -11.50 13.66
CA ALA A 400 13.21 -11.28 12.70
C ALA A 400 12.16 -12.39 12.70
N ILE A 401 12.59 -13.65 12.80
CA ILE A 401 11.67 -14.80 12.94
C ILE A 401 10.89 -14.71 14.25
N ASN A 402 11.57 -14.46 15.38
CA ASN A 402 10.91 -14.28 16.67
C ASN A 402 9.91 -13.12 16.65
N ALA A 403 10.28 -11.99 16.04
CA ALA A 403 9.40 -10.84 15.90
C ALA A 403 8.16 -11.17 15.05
N SER A 404 8.34 -11.92 13.96
CA SER A 404 7.23 -12.41 13.13
C SER A 404 6.29 -13.31 13.90
N MET A 405 6.81 -14.27 14.65
CA MET A 405 6.02 -15.17 15.50
C MET A 405 5.24 -14.41 16.57
N ALA A 406 5.90 -13.55 17.31
CA ALA A 406 5.28 -12.72 18.35
C ALA A 406 4.22 -11.77 17.80
N GLN A 407 4.40 -11.21 16.61
CA GLN A 407 3.40 -10.39 15.92
C GLN A 407 2.08 -11.13 15.74
N TRP A 408 2.13 -12.42 15.48
CA TRP A 408 0.98 -13.30 15.28
C TRP A 408 0.52 -14.03 16.55
N GLY A 409 1.10 -13.69 17.71
CA GLY A 409 0.72 -14.26 19.00
C GLY A 409 1.25 -15.67 19.22
N VAL A 410 2.22 -16.11 18.46
CA VAL A 410 2.93 -17.36 18.70
C VAL A 410 3.91 -17.14 19.84
N THR A 411 3.70 -17.81 20.98
CA THR A 411 4.45 -17.61 22.25
C THR A 411 5.02 -18.89 22.83
N ASP A 412 4.79 -20.06 22.24
CA ASP A 412 5.38 -21.33 22.69
C ASP A 412 6.88 -21.34 22.42
N ALA A 413 7.65 -21.05 23.48
CA ALA A 413 9.10 -20.99 23.39
C ALA A 413 9.73 -22.34 22.98
N THR A 414 9.10 -23.47 23.33
CA THR A 414 9.61 -24.81 22.97
C THR A 414 9.49 -25.01 21.46
N ALA A 415 8.32 -24.71 20.89
CA ALA A 415 8.09 -24.81 19.44
C ALA A 415 8.96 -23.84 18.67
N ILE A 416 9.10 -22.59 19.15
CA ILE A 416 9.94 -21.56 18.51
C ILE A 416 11.41 -22.00 18.50
N ASN A 417 11.94 -22.49 19.63
CA ASN A 417 13.33 -22.93 19.73
C ASN A 417 13.59 -24.17 18.85
N ALA A 418 12.64 -25.11 18.81
CA ALA A 418 12.73 -26.28 17.92
C ALA A 418 12.77 -25.87 16.45
N TYR A 419 11.93 -24.89 16.04
CA TYR A 419 11.93 -24.34 14.68
C TYR A 419 13.27 -23.67 14.34
N LEU A 420 13.81 -22.82 15.21
CA LEU A 420 15.09 -22.13 14.99
C LEU A 420 16.29 -23.10 14.94
N ALA A 421 16.17 -24.26 15.62
CA ALA A 421 17.20 -25.31 15.63
C ALA A 421 17.10 -26.27 14.42
N ASP A 422 16.01 -26.23 13.64
CA ASP A 422 15.91 -27.02 12.41
C ASP A 422 17.07 -26.69 11.47
N THR A 423 17.74 -27.70 10.93
CA THR A 423 18.94 -27.54 10.09
C THR A 423 18.69 -26.78 8.80
N ALA A 424 17.46 -26.74 8.29
CA ALA A 424 17.07 -25.94 7.14
C ALA A 424 16.84 -24.46 7.52
N ILE A 425 16.44 -24.19 8.76
CA ILE A 425 16.10 -22.86 9.26
C ILE A 425 17.32 -22.19 9.92
N ALA A 426 18.14 -22.94 10.67
CA ALA A 426 19.35 -22.42 11.31
C ALA A 426 20.24 -21.66 10.33
N TYR A 427 20.64 -20.45 10.70
CA TYR A 427 21.32 -19.50 9.80
C TYR A 427 22.66 -20.03 9.27
N LYS A 428 22.89 -19.92 7.97
CA LYS A 428 24.07 -20.51 7.30
C LYS A 428 25.10 -19.48 6.81
N GLY A 429 24.75 -18.21 6.76
CA GLY A 429 25.59 -17.16 6.19
C GLY A 429 25.79 -17.26 4.67
N GLY A 430 26.45 -16.27 4.08
CA GLY A 430 26.72 -16.20 2.65
C GLY A 430 25.48 -16.25 1.77
N THR A 431 25.62 -16.76 0.56
CA THR A 431 24.47 -16.95 -0.35
C THR A 431 23.35 -17.80 0.23
N PRO A 432 23.61 -18.94 0.92
CA PRO A 432 22.54 -19.66 1.63
C PRO A 432 21.82 -18.80 2.69
N GLY A 433 22.56 -18.00 3.46
CA GLY A 433 21.97 -17.07 4.44
C GLY A 433 21.07 -16.02 3.80
N LEU A 434 21.49 -15.42 2.69
CA LEU A 434 20.66 -14.48 1.94
C LEU A 434 19.34 -15.12 1.45
N ARG A 435 19.38 -16.38 1.02
CA ARG A 435 18.17 -17.13 0.65
C ARG A 435 17.26 -17.41 1.82
N GLN A 436 17.85 -17.76 2.98
CA GLN A 436 17.09 -17.98 4.21
C GLN A 436 16.40 -16.69 4.68
N ILE A 437 17.11 -15.54 4.65
CA ILE A 437 16.54 -14.23 4.96
C ILE A 437 15.37 -13.93 4.02
N ALA A 438 15.55 -14.08 2.71
CA ALA A 438 14.52 -13.80 1.72
C ALA A 438 13.29 -14.70 1.91
N LEU A 439 13.47 -16.01 2.16
CA LEU A 439 12.38 -16.94 2.39
C LEU A 439 11.59 -16.59 3.66
N GLN A 440 12.28 -16.38 4.76
CA GLN A 440 11.63 -16.06 6.02
C GLN A 440 10.93 -14.70 6.00
N LYS A 441 11.49 -13.73 5.29
CA LYS A 441 10.85 -12.43 5.04
C LYS A 441 9.60 -12.59 4.19
N TRP A 442 9.63 -13.39 3.13
CA TRP A 442 8.47 -13.68 2.28
C TRP A 442 7.34 -14.34 3.11
N ILE A 443 7.65 -15.33 3.97
CA ILE A 443 6.68 -15.93 4.88
C ILE A 443 6.12 -14.89 5.86
N ALA A 444 6.97 -14.02 6.43
CA ALA A 444 6.57 -13.01 7.41
C ALA A 444 5.69 -11.89 6.81
N LEU A 445 5.75 -11.69 5.49
CA LEU A 445 4.94 -10.72 4.74
C LEU A 445 3.54 -11.23 4.39
N TYR A 446 3.11 -12.38 4.87
CA TYR A 446 1.72 -12.84 4.78
C TYR A 446 0.76 -11.74 5.27
N THR A 447 -0.27 -11.44 4.49
CA THR A 447 -1.20 -10.31 4.61
C THR A 447 -0.65 -8.94 4.17
N ASN A 448 0.48 -8.92 3.47
CA ASN A 448 0.99 -7.73 2.80
C ASN A 448 1.50 -8.14 1.41
N GLY A 449 0.57 -8.52 0.56
CA GLY A 449 0.84 -9.16 -0.72
C GLY A 449 1.71 -8.33 -1.64
N VAL A 450 1.52 -7.01 -1.72
CA VAL A 450 2.36 -6.13 -2.56
C VAL A 450 3.82 -6.18 -2.14
N GLN A 451 4.11 -6.19 -0.82
CA GLN A 451 5.48 -6.25 -0.34
C GLN A 451 6.09 -7.64 -0.52
N ALA A 452 5.32 -8.70 -0.29
CA ALA A 452 5.75 -10.06 -0.55
C ALA A 452 6.06 -10.28 -2.05
N TRP A 453 5.20 -9.73 -2.93
CA TRP A 453 5.39 -9.78 -4.38
C TRP A 453 6.64 -9.01 -4.82
N ALA A 454 6.88 -7.84 -4.27
CA ALA A 454 8.08 -7.07 -4.55
C ALA A 454 9.34 -7.77 -4.03
N GLU A 455 9.31 -8.38 -2.85
CA GLU A 455 10.43 -9.15 -2.30
C GLU A 455 10.74 -10.36 -3.16
N TRP A 456 9.71 -11.13 -3.56
CA TRP A 456 9.89 -12.26 -4.46
C TRP A 456 10.44 -11.83 -5.83
N ARG A 457 9.94 -10.77 -6.44
CA ARG A 457 10.47 -10.25 -7.72
C ARG A 457 11.96 -9.90 -7.62
N ARG A 458 12.38 -9.32 -6.50
CA ARG A 458 13.77 -8.95 -6.23
C ARG A 458 14.69 -10.14 -6.01
N THR A 459 14.20 -11.19 -5.31
CA THR A 459 15.04 -12.30 -4.80
C THR A 459 14.83 -13.62 -5.51
N CYS A 460 13.70 -13.82 -6.16
CA CYS A 460 13.23 -15.10 -6.69
C CYS A 460 13.11 -16.21 -5.62
N VAL A 461 12.85 -15.85 -4.38
CA VAL A 461 12.67 -16.80 -3.27
C VAL A 461 11.23 -16.72 -2.76
N PRO A 462 10.51 -17.85 -2.69
CA PRO A 462 10.91 -19.21 -3.04
C PRO A 462 10.95 -19.46 -4.55
N ALA A 463 11.85 -20.38 -4.97
CA ALA A 463 12.00 -20.78 -6.37
C ALA A 463 10.82 -21.59 -6.90
N THR A 464 10.09 -22.22 -6.00
CA THR A 464 8.91 -23.04 -6.31
C THR A 464 7.70 -22.21 -6.71
N LEU A 465 7.78 -20.88 -6.59
CA LEU A 465 6.72 -19.97 -7.00
C LEU A 465 6.74 -19.84 -8.54
N VAL A 466 5.87 -20.61 -9.18
CA VAL A 466 5.70 -20.68 -10.64
C VAL A 466 4.21 -20.68 -10.97
N PRO A 467 3.80 -20.24 -12.18
CA PRO A 467 2.40 -20.26 -12.58
C PRO A 467 1.82 -21.68 -12.49
N GLY A 468 0.61 -21.79 -11.98
CA GLY A 468 -0.12 -23.05 -12.00
C GLY A 468 -0.58 -23.45 -13.42
N PRO A 469 -1.14 -24.67 -13.58
CA PRO A 469 -1.38 -25.26 -14.90
C PRO A 469 -2.37 -24.52 -15.78
N ASP A 470 -3.35 -23.81 -15.20
CA ASP A 470 -4.38 -23.05 -15.91
C ASP A 470 -4.13 -21.53 -15.93
N ALA A 471 -2.97 -21.09 -15.48
CA ALA A 471 -2.59 -19.68 -15.55
C ALA A 471 -2.55 -19.18 -16.99
N VAL A 472 -3.04 -17.95 -17.23
CA VAL A 472 -3.09 -17.35 -18.57
C VAL A 472 -1.71 -17.06 -19.17
N GLN A 473 -0.68 -17.15 -18.36
CA GLN A 473 0.71 -16.91 -18.77
C GLN A 473 1.66 -17.95 -18.17
N ASN A 474 2.76 -18.19 -18.86
CA ASN A 474 3.83 -19.08 -18.40
C ASN A 474 4.80 -18.42 -17.41
N THR A 475 4.55 -17.15 -17.06
CA THR A 475 5.37 -16.39 -16.10
C THR A 475 4.46 -15.74 -15.07
N VAL A 476 4.92 -15.74 -13.81
CA VAL A 476 4.27 -14.97 -12.74
C VAL A 476 4.36 -13.48 -13.09
N PRO A 477 3.29 -12.71 -12.95
CA PRO A 477 3.29 -11.29 -13.26
C PRO A 477 4.43 -10.54 -12.56
N ARG A 478 5.13 -9.67 -13.33
CA ARG A 478 6.19 -8.80 -12.83
C ARG A 478 5.72 -7.38 -12.60
N ARG A 479 4.61 -7.01 -13.23
CA ARG A 479 3.91 -5.72 -13.09
C ARG A 479 2.46 -5.90 -13.51
N TYR A 480 1.63 -4.90 -13.21
CA TYR A 480 0.33 -4.76 -13.85
C TYR A 480 0.46 -3.88 -15.10
N GLN A 481 -0.48 -4.07 -16.03
CA GLN A 481 -0.56 -3.24 -17.24
C GLN A 481 -1.17 -1.88 -16.88
N TYR A 482 -0.85 -0.87 -17.66
CA TYR A 482 -1.36 0.48 -17.44
C TYR A 482 -2.88 0.55 -17.60
N SER A 483 -3.51 1.45 -16.84
CA SER A 483 -4.94 1.73 -16.87
C SER A 483 -5.44 2.02 -18.29
N ILE A 484 -6.56 1.43 -18.68
CA ILE A 484 -7.16 1.68 -20.00
C ILE A 484 -7.56 3.15 -20.17
N ARG A 485 -7.87 3.84 -19.08
CA ARG A 485 -8.17 5.27 -19.10
C ARG A 485 -6.93 6.08 -19.44
N GLU A 486 -5.78 5.78 -18.84
CA GLU A 486 -4.51 6.44 -19.15
C GLU A 486 -4.08 6.21 -20.60
N LEU A 487 -4.27 5.01 -21.12
CA LEU A 487 -4.05 4.70 -22.54
C LEU A 487 -4.90 5.57 -23.49
N SER A 488 -6.04 6.06 -23.00
CA SER A 488 -6.95 6.94 -23.75
C SER A 488 -6.66 8.43 -23.56
N VAL A 489 -6.54 8.89 -22.29
CA VAL A 489 -6.50 10.33 -21.99
C VAL A 489 -5.09 10.90 -21.89
N ASN A 490 -4.07 10.04 -21.66
CA ASN A 490 -2.66 10.42 -21.49
C ASN A 490 -1.72 9.58 -22.37
N ALA A 491 -2.22 9.16 -23.53
CA ALA A 491 -1.60 8.18 -24.42
C ALA A 491 -0.13 8.47 -24.77
N ALA A 492 0.22 9.75 -25.02
CA ALA A 492 1.58 10.13 -25.39
C ALA A 492 2.59 9.87 -24.26
N ASN A 493 2.23 10.19 -23.01
CA ASN A 493 3.09 9.98 -21.85
C ASN A 493 3.18 8.49 -21.47
N VAL A 494 2.10 7.73 -21.64
CA VAL A 494 2.12 6.27 -21.50
C VAL A 494 3.03 5.65 -22.55
N ALA A 495 2.94 6.07 -23.81
CA ALA A 495 3.81 5.57 -24.88
C ALA A 495 5.29 5.87 -24.60
N ALA A 496 5.61 7.04 -24.04
CA ALA A 496 6.97 7.39 -23.61
C ALA A 496 7.48 6.49 -22.46
N ALA A 497 6.61 6.15 -21.51
CA ALA A 497 6.95 5.20 -20.44
C ALA A 497 7.20 3.79 -21.00
N VAL A 498 6.34 3.31 -21.89
CA VAL A 498 6.48 2.01 -22.56
C VAL A 498 7.78 1.96 -23.39
N ALA A 499 8.12 3.03 -24.09
CA ALA A 499 9.38 3.09 -24.85
C ALA A 499 10.62 3.01 -23.95
N ARG A 500 10.55 3.50 -22.72
CA ARG A 500 11.64 3.49 -21.74
C ARG A 500 11.69 2.18 -20.93
N GLN A 501 10.54 1.71 -20.44
CA GLN A 501 10.44 0.57 -19.52
C GLN A 501 10.35 -0.77 -20.24
N GLY A 502 9.90 -0.80 -21.49
CA GLY A 502 9.58 -1.99 -22.28
C GLY A 502 8.07 -2.18 -22.48
N PRO A 503 7.67 -3.22 -23.23
CA PRO A 503 6.28 -3.50 -23.57
C PRO A 503 5.34 -3.51 -22.35
N ASP A 504 4.10 -3.04 -22.53
CA ASP A 504 3.09 -3.05 -21.49
C ASP A 504 2.44 -4.43 -21.34
N VAL A 505 3.22 -5.37 -20.82
CA VAL A 505 2.82 -6.76 -20.57
C VAL A 505 3.25 -7.20 -19.17
N PHE A 506 2.59 -8.21 -18.63
CA PHE A 506 2.85 -8.71 -17.27
C PHE A 506 4.30 -9.20 -17.06
N SER A 507 4.98 -9.68 -18.08
CA SER A 507 6.36 -10.20 -18.00
C SER A 507 7.43 -9.11 -18.02
N THR A 508 7.09 -7.85 -18.34
CA THR A 508 8.05 -6.75 -18.37
C THR A 508 8.57 -6.46 -16.97
N ARG A 509 9.88 -6.50 -16.81
CA ARG A 509 10.57 -6.21 -15.53
C ARG A 509 10.64 -4.70 -15.30
N MET A 510 10.62 -4.34 -14.04
CA MET A 510 10.80 -2.95 -13.60
C MET A 510 12.28 -2.62 -13.39
N TYR A 511 12.60 -1.36 -13.18
CA TYR A 511 13.97 -0.89 -12.93
C TYR A 511 14.69 -1.71 -11.86
N TRP A 512 14.12 -1.87 -10.68
CA TRP A 512 14.73 -2.59 -9.58
C TRP A 512 14.64 -4.13 -9.71
N ASP A 513 13.76 -4.64 -10.57
CA ASP A 513 13.60 -6.08 -10.89
C ASP A 513 14.48 -6.49 -12.09
N ASN A 514 15.18 -5.55 -12.71
CA ASN A 514 15.82 -5.73 -14.03
C ASN A 514 17.26 -6.24 -13.96
N ASN A 515 17.67 -6.96 -12.91
CA ASN A 515 19.04 -7.51 -12.87
C ASN A 515 19.07 -9.02 -12.59
N PRO A 516 18.90 -9.86 -13.62
CA PRO A 516 18.95 -11.32 -13.48
C PRO A 516 20.35 -11.86 -13.17
N THR A 517 21.42 -11.08 -13.42
CA THR A 517 22.81 -11.57 -13.31
C THR A 517 23.43 -11.31 -11.94
N VAL A 518 22.89 -10.40 -11.15
CA VAL A 518 23.44 -9.99 -9.85
C VAL A 518 22.58 -10.45 -8.67
N ALA A 519 21.50 -11.20 -8.90
CA ALA A 519 20.83 -11.86 -7.80
C ALA A 519 21.77 -12.93 -7.22
N PRO A 520 22.51 -12.68 -6.14
CA PRO A 520 23.43 -13.67 -5.55
C PRO A 520 22.65 -14.88 -5.05
N THR A 521 21.33 -14.78 -5.10
CA THR A 521 20.38 -15.72 -4.57
C THR A 521 19.91 -16.76 -5.58
N TYR A 522 20.09 -16.51 -6.91
CA TYR A 522 19.55 -17.45 -7.91
C TYR A 522 20.49 -17.73 -9.06
N PRO A 523 20.90 -18.99 -9.23
CA PRO A 523 21.41 -19.46 -10.51
C PRO A 523 20.21 -19.81 -11.41
N GLY A 524 20.00 -19.06 -12.48
CA GLY A 524 19.13 -19.46 -13.56
C GLY A 524 18.01 -18.49 -13.94
N ALA A 525 17.79 -18.41 -15.23
CA ALA A 525 16.91 -17.49 -15.92
C ALA A 525 15.40 -17.75 -15.74
N THR A 526 15.00 -18.71 -14.90
CA THR A 526 13.63 -19.26 -14.86
C THR A 526 12.80 -18.77 -13.68
N CYS A 527 13.22 -17.70 -12.97
CA CYS A 527 12.47 -17.15 -11.84
C CYS A 527 11.01 -16.83 -12.24
N GLY A 528 10.08 -17.61 -11.70
CA GLY A 528 8.66 -17.45 -11.94
C GLY A 528 8.17 -17.88 -13.33
N THR A 529 8.97 -18.67 -14.05
CA THR A 529 8.57 -19.23 -15.35
C THR A 529 8.33 -20.72 -15.20
N ARG A 530 7.22 -21.21 -15.77
CA ARG A 530 6.86 -22.63 -15.86
C ARG A 530 7.62 -23.32 -16.99
#